data_d58e03f8421575b13086558da0431bfa
#
_entry.id   d58e03f8421575b13086558da0431bfa
#
_cell.length_a   1.000
_cell.length_b   1.000
_cell.length_c   1.000
_cell.angle_alpha   90.00
_cell.angle_beta   90.00
_cell.angle_gamma   90.00
#
_symmetry.space_group_name_H-M   'P 1'
#
loop_
_entity.id
_entity.type
_entity.pdbx_description
1 polymer ?
#
loop_
_entity_poly.entity_id
_entity_poly.type
_entity_poly.pdbx_seq_one_letter_code
_entity_poly.pdbx_strand_id
1 'polypeptide(L)'
;MAFFDLTGKVAFITGTSRGLGQYFARALAQAGADIAMSSRDAAKLAPFRKEIEALGRRTCGVDLDVRDHDSIKAAVASVEQQMGRIDILVNNAGCNARKPALEVTWEDWNMVLDTNLRGTFFTSQAVAPGMIARGYGRIVNIGSVTCVAGYAGLAPYGASRGGVKQLTMSLADDWGRHGVTVNCLAPGWFKTAQNAVLYENREWVEYLCDRIPLKRPGAPDDLAGPVVFLSSEESRYVTGQTLLVDGGISTGATRATVAPPKS
;
A
#
# COMPACT_ATOMS: atom_id res chain seq x y z
N MET A 1 -2.50 -5.72 27.53
CA MET A 1 -1.85 -5.62 26.21
C MET A 1 -2.22 -4.26 25.64
N ALA A 2 -1.24 -3.53 25.12
CA ALA A 2 -1.56 -2.32 24.36
C ALA A 2 -2.16 -2.74 23.01
N PHE A 3 -3.28 -2.13 22.60
CA PHE A 3 -3.86 -2.34 21.28
C PHE A 3 -2.93 -1.80 20.21
N PHE A 4 -2.89 -2.49 19.07
CA PHE A 4 -2.10 -2.09 17.90
C PHE A 4 -0.58 -2.00 18.14
N ASP A 5 -0.07 -2.77 19.12
CA ASP A 5 1.36 -2.84 19.43
C ASP A 5 2.09 -3.75 18.44
N LEU A 6 3.08 -3.20 17.76
CA LEU A 6 3.95 -3.92 16.80
C LEU A 6 5.37 -4.11 17.34
N THR A 7 5.59 -3.92 18.65
CA THR A 7 6.91 -4.12 19.26
C THR A 7 7.44 -5.51 19.01
N GLY A 8 8.69 -5.61 18.55
CA GLY A 8 9.35 -6.87 18.19
C GLY A 8 8.95 -7.44 16.82
N LYS A 9 8.10 -6.75 16.05
CA LYS A 9 7.78 -7.11 14.67
C LYS A 9 8.70 -6.39 13.69
N VAL A 10 8.98 -7.02 12.57
CA VAL A 10 9.74 -6.43 11.45
C VAL A 10 8.80 -6.23 10.26
N ALA A 11 8.66 -4.98 9.84
CA ALA A 11 7.86 -4.61 8.67
C ALA A 11 8.74 -4.30 7.47
N PHE A 12 8.53 -5.01 6.37
CA PHE A 12 9.16 -4.75 5.08
C PHE A 12 8.20 -3.99 4.17
N ILE A 13 8.59 -2.79 3.73
CA ILE A 13 7.76 -1.91 2.90
C ILE A 13 8.45 -1.69 1.56
N THR A 14 7.75 -2.01 0.46
CA THR A 14 8.27 -1.75 -0.88
C THR A 14 8.01 -0.32 -1.33
N GLY A 15 8.98 0.33 -1.99
CA GLY A 15 8.80 1.65 -2.59
C GLY A 15 8.74 2.80 -1.56
N THR A 16 9.72 2.88 -0.67
CA THR A 16 9.78 3.88 0.41
C THR A 16 10.61 5.12 0.10
N SER A 17 11.08 5.29 -1.14
CA SER A 17 11.86 6.47 -1.51
C SER A 17 11.05 7.78 -1.46
N ARG A 18 9.72 7.70 -1.56
CA ARG A 18 8.80 8.85 -1.53
C ARG A 18 7.36 8.40 -1.34
N GLY A 19 6.46 9.36 -1.09
CA GLY A 19 5.00 9.16 -1.11
C GLY A 19 4.49 8.29 0.02
N LEU A 20 3.42 7.53 -0.21
CA LEU A 20 2.72 6.79 0.83
C LEU A 20 3.59 5.75 1.53
N GLY A 21 4.61 5.19 0.87
CA GLY A 21 5.52 4.23 1.50
C GLY A 21 6.24 4.79 2.72
N GLN A 22 6.59 6.09 2.71
CA GLN A 22 7.18 6.74 3.89
C GLN A 22 6.16 6.93 5.01
N TYR A 23 4.92 7.28 4.70
CA TYR A 23 3.85 7.40 5.70
C TYR A 23 3.52 6.06 6.34
N PHE A 24 3.45 4.98 5.57
CA PHE A 24 3.27 3.63 6.12
C PHE A 24 4.43 3.23 7.04
N ALA A 25 5.67 3.50 6.63
CA ALA A 25 6.83 3.20 7.45
C ALA A 25 6.83 3.96 8.78
N ARG A 26 6.48 5.27 8.77
CA ARG A 26 6.32 6.06 10.00
C ARG A 26 5.24 5.50 10.92
N ALA A 27 4.06 5.21 10.37
CA ALA A 27 2.93 4.69 11.15
C ALA A 27 3.28 3.37 11.83
N LEU A 28 3.90 2.43 11.10
CA LEU A 28 4.32 1.14 11.64
C LEU A 28 5.47 1.29 12.66
N ALA A 29 6.41 2.22 12.44
CA ALA A 29 7.48 2.52 13.38
C ALA A 29 6.95 3.11 14.70
N GLN A 30 6.00 4.05 14.61
CA GLN A 30 5.33 4.64 15.75
C GLN A 30 4.53 3.61 16.56
N ALA A 31 3.98 2.59 15.88
CA ALA A 31 3.33 1.45 16.52
C ALA A 31 4.31 0.41 17.08
N GLY A 32 5.63 0.61 16.94
CA GLY A 32 6.66 -0.24 17.56
C GLY A 32 7.42 -1.18 16.63
N ALA A 33 7.10 -1.24 15.33
CA ALA A 33 7.79 -2.12 14.40
C ALA A 33 9.20 -1.61 14.04
N ASP A 34 10.13 -2.53 13.85
CA ASP A 34 11.37 -2.29 13.13
C ASP A 34 11.10 -2.25 11.62
N ILE A 35 11.79 -1.39 10.87
CA ILE A 35 11.41 -1.07 9.49
C ILE A 35 12.50 -1.44 8.48
N ALA A 36 12.20 -2.39 7.60
CA ALA A 36 12.96 -2.64 6.39
C ALA A 36 12.34 -1.85 5.23
N MET A 37 13.16 -1.08 4.54
CA MET A 37 12.76 -0.17 3.47
C MET A 37 13.38 -0.57 2.14
N SER A 38 12.67 -0.35 1.04
CA SER A 38 13.26 -0.58 -0.27
C SER A 38 13.02 0.54 -1.27
N SER A 39 13.96 0.67 -2.17
CA SER A 39 13.85 1.45 -3.39
C SER A 39 14.78 0.88 -4.46
N ARG A 40 14.69 1.35 -5.71
CA ARG A 40 15.64 0.95 -6.78
C ARG A 40 17.07 1.46 -6.55
N ASP A 41 17.25 2.34 -5.57
CA ASP A 41 18.53 2.89 -5.14
C ASP A 41 18.44 3.12 -3.63
N ALA A 42 18.91 2.15 -2.85
CA ALA A 42 18.83 2.15 -1.38
C ALA A 42 19.61 3.31 -0.75
N ALA A 43 20.61 3.87 -1.42
CA ALA A 43 21.35 5.02 -0.90
C ALA A 43 20.44 6.24 -0.69
N LYS A 44 19.38 6.38 -1.49
CA LYS A 44 18.39 7.45 -1.35
C LYS A 44 17.52 7.34 -0.11
N LEU A 45 17.54 6.19 0.58
CA LEU A 45 16.77 5.96 1.79
C LEU A 45 17.48 6.50 3.05
N ALA A 46 18.77 6.84 2.98
CA ALA A 46 19.57 7.20 4.15
C ALA A 46 18.98 8.35 4.99
N PRO A 47 18.45 9.45 4.44
CA PRO A 47 17.83 10.50 5.24
C PRO A 47 16.57 10.00 5.97
N PHE A 48 15.75 9.21 5.29
CA PHE A 48 14.50 8.70 5.86
C PHE A 48 14.75 7.59 6.89
N ARG A 49 15.79 6.78 6.72
CA ARG A 49 16.22 5.82 7.74
C ARG A 49 16.56 6.49 9.05
N LYS A 50 17.33 7.59 9.02
CA LYS A 50 17.67 8.37 10.23
C LYS A 50 16.42 8.89 10.96
N GLU A 51 15.40 9.29 10.21
CA GLU A 51 14.12 9.72 10.79
C GLU A 51 13.44 8.57 11.57
N ILE A 52 13.40 7.36 11.00
CA ILE A 52 12.82 6.19 11.67
C ILE A 52 13.70 5.73 12.86
N GLU A 53 15.01 5.80 12.73
CA GLU A 53 15.96 5.48 13.82
C GLU A 53 15.78 6.44 15.02
N ALA A 54 15.44 7.70 14.75
CA ALA A 54 15.11 8.68 15.81
C ALA A 54 13.83 8.34 16.57
N LEU A 55 12.95 7.49 16.04
CA LEU A 55 11.80 6.90 16.75
C LEU A 55 12.19 5.69 17.62
N GLY A 56 13.49 5.36 17.70
CA GLY A 56 14.00 4.23 18.46
C GLY A 56 13.80 2.86 17.78
N ARG A 57 13.61 2.82 16.46
CA ARG A 57 13.42 1.57 15.69
C ARG A 57 14.66 1.20 14.89
N ARG A 58 14.95 -0.11 14.81
CA ARG A 58 16.00 -0.60 13.90
C ARG A 58 15.53 -0.44 12.46
N THR A 59 16.47 -0.17 11.56
CA THR A 59 16.15 -0.03 10.13
C THR A 59 17.18 -0.73 9.24
N CYS A 60 16.73 -1.18 8.09
CA CYS A 60 17.61 -1.47 6.97
C CYS A 60 17.05 -0.90 5.66
N GLY A 61 17.90 -0.68 4.69
CA GLY A 61 17.52 -0.25 3.34
C GLY A 61 18.11 -1.21 2.31
N VAL A 62 17.29 -1.68 1.37
CA VAL A 62 17.70 -2.63 0.34
C VAL A 62 17.33 -2.13 -1.06
N ASP A 63 18.15 -2.47 -2.05
CA ASP A 63 17.82 -2.26 -3.46
C ASP A 63 16.73 -3.25 -3.87
N LEU A 64 15.70 -2.73 -4.56
CA LEU A 64 14.60 -3.54 -5.06
C LEU A 64 13.95 -2.91 -6.30
N ASP A 65 14.04 -3.60 -7.43
CA ASP A 65 13.10 -3.43 -8.54
C ASP A 65 12.08 -4.58 -8.50
N VAL A 66 10.83 -4.26 -8.17
CA VAL A 66 9.75 -5.27 -8.06
C VAL A 66 9.38 -5.90 -9.40
N ARG A 67 9.91 -5.42 -10.52
CA ARG A 67 9.74 -6.01 -11.85
C ARG A 67 10.76 -7.11 -12.16
N ASP A 68 11.81 -7.19 -11.35
CA ASP A 68 12.91 -8.14 -11.50
C ASP A 68 12.83 -9.21 -10.40
N HIS A 69 12.68 -10.48 -10.82
CA HIS A 69 12.51 -11.60 -9.91
C HIS A 69 13.75 -11.87 -9.05
N ASP A 70 14.95 -11.72 -9.60
CA ASP A 70 16.18 -11.95 -8.85
C ASP A 70 16.45 -10.79 -7.88
N SER A 71 16.11 -9.56 -8.28
CA SER A 71 16.10 -8.40 -7.37
C SER A 71 15.16 -8.62 -6.17
N ILE A 72 13.96 -9.19 -6.39
CA ILE A 72 13.02 -9.51 -5.30
C ILE A 72 13.63 -10.50 -4.33
N LYS A 73 14.18 -11.62 -4.83
CA LYS A 73 14.80 -12.65 -3.99
C LYS A 73 15.98 -12.10 -3.19
N ALA A 74 16.87 -11.36 -3.85
CA ALA A 74 18.03 -10.75 -3.21
C ALA A 74 17.60 -9.75 -2.10
N ALA A 75 16.59 -8.91 -2.37
CA ALA A 75 16.08 -7.97 -1.39
C ALA A 75 15.49 -8.67 -0.16
N VAL A 76 14.64 -9.69 -0.34
CA VAL A 76 14.06 -10.46 0.77
C VAL A 76 15.14 -11.14 1.59
N ALA A 77 16.09 -11.83 0.96
CA ALA A 77 17.21 -12.46 1.65
C ALA A 77 18.06 -11.46 2.44
N SER A 78 18.33 -10.29 1.86
CA SER A 78 19.06 -9.20 2.50
C SER A 78 18.33 -8.64 3.73
N VAL A 79 17.00 -8.47 3.66
CA VAL A 79 16.19 -8.05 4.81
C VAL A 79 16.23 -9.11 5.90
N GLU A 80 16.04 -10.38 5.57
CA GLU A 80 16.08 -11.47 6.54
C GLU A 80 17.46 -11.60 7.21
N GLN A 81 18.55 -11.42 6.46
CA GLN A 81 19.90 -11.41 7.00
C GLN A 81 20.13 -10.24 7.98
N GLN A 82 19.65 -9.02 7.65
CA GLN A 82 19.91 -7.81 8.45
C GLN A 82 18.96 -7.68 9.65
N MET A 83 17.70 -8.09 9.48
CA MET A 83 16.65 -7.89 10.47
C MET A 83 16.21 -9.16 11.18
N GLY A 84 16.65 -10.34 10.68
CA GLY A 84 16.36 -11.66 11.22
C GLY A 84 15.06 -12.29 10.74
N ARG A 85 14.07 -11.49 10.34
CA ARG A 85 12.73 -11.96 9.91
C ARG A 85 11.94 -10.87 9.19
N ILE A 86 10.85 -11.26 8.54
CA ILE A 86 9.82 -10.36 8.04
C ILE A 86 8.48 -10.84 8.59
N ASP A 87 7.83 -10.03 9.43
CA ASP A 87 6.52 -10.32 10.04
C ASP A 87 5.38 -9.66 9.28
N ILE A 88 5.66 -8.47 8.75
CA ILE A 88 4.71 -7.62 8.04
C ILE A 88 5.33 -7.28 6.69
N LEU A 89 4.56 -7.49 5.61
CA LEU A 89 4.91 -7.03 4.27
C LEU A 89 3.88 -5.99 3.83
N VAL A 90 4.35 -4.81 3.43
CA VAL A 90 3.51 -3.80 2.77
C VAL A 90 3.95 -3.66 1.31
N ASN A 91 3.17 -4.24 0.40
CA ASN A 91 3.36 -4.09 -1.03
C ASN A 91 2.84 -2.74 -1.51
N ASN A 92 3.68 -1.71 -1.38
CA ASN A 92 3.34 -0.34 -1.73
C ASN A 92 3.93 0.12 -3.07
N ALA A 93 5.03 -0.46 -3.53
CA ALA A 93 5.64 -0.09 -4.81
C ALA A 93 4.59 -0.07 -5.94
N GLY A 94 4.55 1.02 -6.69
CA GLY A 94 3.56 1.17 -7.74
C GLY A 94 3.83 2.37 -8.64
N CYS A 95 3.28 2.30 -9.84
CA CYS A 95 3.32 3.36 -10.84
C CYS A 95 1.99 3.48 -11.56
N ASN A 96 1.86 4.53 -12.37
CA ASN A 96 0.69 4.79 -13.19
C ASN A 96 1.12 5.38 -14.54
N ALA A 97 0.41 5.02 -15.60
CA ALA A 97 0.44 5.68 -16.90
C ALA A 97 -0.95 6.30 -17.12
N ARG A 98 -1.05 7.62 -16.89
CA ARG A 98 -2.32 8.33 -17.07
C ARG A 98 -2.42 8.84 -18.50
N LYS A 99 -3.22 8.14 -19.32
CA LYS A 99 -3.46 8.44 -20.74
C LYS A 99 -4.88 8.03 -21.14
N PRO A 100 -5.50 8.68 -22.15
CA PRO A 100 -6.68 8.14 -22.81
C PRO A 100 -6.44 6.69 -23.27
N ALA A 101 -7.45 5.83 -23.21
CA ALA A 101 -7.29 4.41 -23.47
C ALA A 101 -6.71 4.11 -24.89
N LEU A 102 -7.05 4.94 -25.89
CA LEU A 102 -6.53 4.81 -27.26
C LEU A 102 -5.04 5.18 -27.40
N GLU A 103 -4.46 5.86 -26.42
CA GLU A 103 -3.06 6.32 -26.41
C GLU A 103 -2.16 5.42 -25.53
N VAL A 104 -2.75 4.47 -24.81
CA VAL A 104 -1.99 3.54 -23.98
C VAL A 104 -1.18 2.61 -24.87
N THR A 105 0.15 2.63 -24.70
CA THR A 105 1.05 1.74 -25.42
C THR A 105 1.19 0.39 -24.72
N TRP A 106 1.77 -0.58 -25.43
CA TRP A 106 2.11 -1.89 -24.88
C TRP A 106 3.09 -1.77 -23.69
N GLU A 107 4.04 -0.86 -23.79
CA GLU A 107 5.05 -0.57 -22.78
C GLU A 107 4.43 0.08 -21.52
N ASP A 108 3.50 1.03 -21.71
CA ASP A 108 2.73 1.62 -20.61
C ASP A 108 1.96 0.56 -19.83
N TRP A 109 1.28 -0.32 -20.56
CA TRP A 109 0.53 -1.43 -19.97
C TRP A 109 1.44 -2.35 -19.18
N ASN A 110 2.51 -2.86 -19.79
CA ASN A 110 3.44 -3.76 -19.13
C ASN A 110 4.12 -3.12 -17.92
N MET A 111 4.58 -1.87 -18.04
CA MET A 111 5.20 -1.15 -16.94
C MET A 111 4.27 -1.09 -15.71
N VAL A 112 2.99 -0.81 -15.92
CA VAL A 112 2.02 -0.70 -14.82
C VAL A 112 1.68 -2.07 -14.24
N LEU A 113 1.38 -3.06 -15.08
CA LEU A 113 1.01 -4.41 -14.61
C LEU A 113 2.19 -5.10 -13.94
N ASP A 114 3.38 -5.00 -14.51
CA ASP A 114 4.59 -5.60 -13.97
C ASP A 114 4.97 -5.02 -12.62
N THR A 115 4.83 -3.71 -12.46
CA THR A 115 5.13 -3.06 -11.18
C THR A 115 4.06 -3.35 -10.14
N ASN A 116 2.78 -3.09 -10.47
CA ASN A 116 1.71 -3.05 -9.47
C ASN A 116 1.16 -4.42 -9.12
N LEU A 117 1.09 -5.35 -10.08
CA LEU A 117 0.46 -6.66 -9.90
C LEU A 117 1.48 -7.77 -9.82
N ARG A 118 2.33 -7.93 -10.87
CA ARG A 118 3.35 -8.98 -10.90
C ARG A 118 4.34 -8.81 -9.74
N GLY A 119 4.84 -7.59 -9.52
CA GLY A 119 5.74 -7.29 -8.41
C GLY A 119 5.13 -7.58 -7.04
N THR A 120 3.84 -7.24 -6.83
CA THR A 120 3.11 -7.57 -5.59
C THR A 120 3.04 -9.07 -5.36
N PHE A 121 2.73 -9.85 -6.41
CA PHE A 121 2.64 -11.31 -6.29
C PHE A 121 3.99 -11.92 -5.92
N PHE A 122 5.05 -11.64 -6.69
CA PHE A 122 6.35 -12.28 -6.47
C PHE A 122 7.05 -11.80 -5.20
N THR A 123 6.83 -10.57 -4.75
CA THR A 123 7.33 -10.12 -3.43
C THR A 123 6.61 -10.86 -2.31
N SER A 124 5.29 -11.03 -2.39
CA SER A 124 4.51 -11.81 -1.43
C SER A 124 4.96 -13.27 -1.40
N GLN A 125 5.16 -13.88 -2.59
CA GLN A 125 5.63 -15.26 -2.72
C GLN A 125 7.03 -15.45 -2.11
N ALA A 126 7.94 -14.49 -2.27
CA ALA A 126 9.29 -14.60 -1.72
C ALA A 126 9.30 -14.49 -0.19
N VAL A 127 8.41 -13.71 0.42
CA VAL A 127 8.33 -13.52 1.88
C VAL A 127 7.51 -14.64 2.57
N ALA A 128 6.51 -15.20 1.90
CA ALA A 128 5.57 -16.15 2.48
C ALA A 128 6.21 -17.38 3.13
N PRO A 129 7.26 -18.03 2.58
CA PRO A 129 7.87 -19.22 3.21
C PRO A 129 8.34 -18.97 4.64
N GLY A 130 8.99 -17.83 4.91
CA GLY A 130 9.42 -17.46 6.25
C GLY A 130 8.25 -17.20 7.20
N MET A 131 7.18 -16.57 6.73
CA MET A 131 5.95 -16.34 7.51
C MET A 131 5.24 -17.66 7.83
N ILE A 132 5.06 -18.53 6.83
CA ILE A 132 4.42 -19.84 6.97
C ILE A 132 5.19 -20.73 7.97
N ALA A 133 6.51 -20.79 7.86
CA ALA A 133 7.35 -21.58 8.78
C ALA A 133 7.21 -21.12 10.25
N ARG A 134 6.88 -19.84 10.50
CA ARG A 134 6.67 -19.31 11.85
C ARG A 134 5.21 -19.33 12.30
N GLY A 135 4.25 -19.70 11.43
CA GLY A 135 2.83 -19.65 11.74
C GLY A 135 2.31 -18.22 11.94
N TYR A 136 2.97 -17.22 11.37
CA TYR A 136 2.64 -15.81 11.53
C TYR A 136 3.08 -14.97 10.33
N GLY A 137 2.16 -14.17 9.81
CA GLY A 137 2.45 -13.16 8.80
C GLY A 137 1.29 -12.19 8.60
N ARG A 138 1.60 -10.96 8.22
CA ARG A 138 0.65 -9.91 7.85
C ARG A 138 1.08 -9.32 6.52
N ILE A 139 0.30 -9.54 5.46
CA ILE A 139 0.57 -8.98 4.13
C ILE A 139 -0.50 -7.94 3.83
N VAL A 140 -0.06 -6.71 3.61
CA VAL A 140 -0.92 -5.58 3.25
C VAL A 140 -0.57 -5.15 1.83
N ASN A 141 -1.43 -5.47 0.88
CA ASN A 141 -1.30 -5.04 -0.50
C ASN A 141 -1.94 -3.65 -0.67
N ILE A 142 -1.20 -2.69 -1.21
CA ILE A 142 -1.77 -1.37 -1.46
C ILE A 142 -2.55 -1.41 -2.78
N GLY A 143 -3.87 -1.32 -2.64
CA GLY A 143 -4.81 -1.20 -3.75
C GLY A 143 -5.05 0.26 -4.14
N SER A 144 -6.29 0.54 -4.50
CA SER A 144 -6.81 1.87 -4.81
C SER A 144 -8.34 1.80 -4.86
N VAL A 145 -9.02 2.91 -4.74
CA VAL A 145 -10.45 3.00 -5.09
C VAL A 145 -10.73 2.47 -6.50
N THR A 146 -9.74 2.46 -7.39
CA THR A 146 -9.86 1.87 -8.72
C THR A 146 -10.00 0.34 -8.73
N CYS A 147 -9.88 -0.33 -7.55
CA CYS A 147 -10.25 -1.75 -7.41
C CYS A 147 -11.76 -1.99 -7.60
N VAL A 148 -12.60 -0.96 -7.42
CA VAL A 148 -14.06 -1.04 -7.39
C VAL A 148 -14.74 0.01 -8.26
N ALA A 149 -14.03 1.04 -8.72
CA ALA A 149 -14.57 2.13 -9.53
C ALA A 149 -13.64 2.42 -10.72
N GLY A 150 -14.23 2.65 -11.89
CA GLY A 150 -13.52 3.05 -13.11
C GLY A 150 -13.31 4.55 -13.17
N TYR A 151 -12.13 4.97 -13.66
CA TYR A 151 -11.79 6.37 -13.89
C TYR A 151 -11.15 6.52 -15.27
N ALA A 152 -11.57 7.53 -16.01
CA ALA A 152 -11.01 7.84 -17.33
C ALA A 152 -9.49 8.08 -17.23
N GLY A 153 -8.76 7.60 -18.23
CA GLY A 153 -7.31 7.73 -18.29
C GLY A 153 -6.52 6.83 -17.35
N LEU A 154 -7.16 5.86 -16.69
CA LEU A 154 -6.53 4.97 -15.72
C LEU A 154 -6.70 3.48 -16.06
N ALA A 155 -6.92 3.10 -17.32
CA ALA A 155 -7.23 1.71 -17.68
C ALA A 155 -6.17 0.69 -17.22
N PRO A 156 -4.85 0.83 -17.49
CA PRO A 156 -3.85 -0.10 -16.98
C PRO A 156 -3.77 -0.11 -15.44
N TYR A 157 -3.88 1.08 -14.84
CA TYR A 157 -3.82 1.21 -13.39
C TYR A 157 -5.03 0.53 -12.72
N GLY A 158 -6.25 0.80 -13.19
CA GLY A 158 -7.47 0.15 -12.70
C GLY A 158 -7.40 -1.37 -12.83
N ALA A 159 -6.96 -1.88 -14.00
CA ALA A 159 -6.75 -3.31 -14.22
C ALA A 159 -5.77 -3.90 -13.22
N SER A 160 -4.62 -3.24 -12.99
CA SER A 160 -3.62 -3.70 -12.02
C SER A 160 -4.16 -3.74 -10.59
N ARG A 161 -4.94 -2.71 -10.17
CA ARG A 161 -5.47 -2.64 -8.81
C ARG A 161 -6.66 -3.58 -8.60
N GLY A 162 -7.50 -3.79 -9.62
CA GLY A 162 -8.49 -4.85 -9.63
C GLY A 162 -7.86 -6.24 -9.51
N GLY A 163 -6.74 -6.46 -10.21
CA GLY A 163 -5.93 -7.67 -10.09
C GLY A 163 -5.35 -7.86 -8.69
N VAL A 164 -4.82 -6.79 -8.05
CA VAL A 164 -4.32 -6.83 -6.67
C VAL A 164 -5.43 -7.21 -5.68
N LYS A 165 -6.65 -6.68 -5.85
CA LYS A 165 -7.81 -7.07 -5.06
C LYS A 165 -8.06 -8.58 -5.16
N GLN A 166 -8.15 -9.11 -6.37
CA GLN A 166 -8.41 -10.54 -6.58
C GLN A 166 -7.25 -11.41 -6.09
N LEU A 167 -6.00 -10.99 -6.35
CA LEU A 167 -4.79 -11.65 -5.85
C LEU A 167 -4.81 -11.77 -4.32
N THR A 168 -5.22 -10.70 -3.64
CA THR A 168 -5.34 -10.67 -2.17
C THR A 168 -6.25 -11.77 -1.65
N MET A 169 -7.40 -11.98 -2.29
CA MET A 169 -8.35 -13.03 -1.91
C MET A 169 -7.77 -14.43 -2.11
N SER A 170 -7.11 -14.68 -3.25
CA SER A 170 -6.50 -15.97 -3.55
C SER A 170 -5.36 -16.32 -2.58
N LEU A 171 -4.45 -15.35 -2.30
CA LEU A 171 -3.36 -15.58 -1.36
C LEU A 171 -3.84 -15.73 0.09
N ALA A 172 -4.94 -15.07 0.45
CA ALA A 172 -5.57 -15.25 1.77
C ALA A 172 -6.10 -16.67 1.96
N ASP A 173 -6.69 -17.26 0.92
CA ASP A 173 -7.17 -18.66 0.93
C ASP A 173 -6.00 -19.66 1.01
N ASP A 174 -4.97 -19.45 0.18
CA ASP A 174 -3.78 -20.31 0.14
C ASP A 174 -3.03 -20.35 1.49
N TRP A 175 -2.87 -19.20 2.15
CA TRP A 175 -1.95 -19.06 3.29
C TRP A 175 -2.62 -18.89 4.65
N GLY A 176 -3.94 -18.66 4.69
CA GLY A 176 -4.71 -18.44 5.94
C GLY A 176 -4.56 -19.57 6.94
N ARG A 177 -4.59 -20.82 6.49
CA ARG A 177 -4.38 -22.03 7.34
C ARG A 177 -2.99 -22.07 8.01
N HIS A 178 -2.05 -21.27 7.53
CA HIS A 178 -0.69 -21.16 8.06
C HIS A 178 -0.49 -19.94 8.96
N GLY A 179 -1.57 -19.25 9.38
CA GLY A 179 -1.50 -18.06 10.24
C GLY A 179 -1.06 -16.79 9.53
N VAL A 180 -1.07 -16.78 8.19
CA VAL A 180 -0.74 -15.59 7.39
C VAL A 180 -2.03 -14.94 6.90
N THR A 181 -2.24 -13.66 7.25
CA THR A 181 -3.35 -12.88 6.69
C THR A 181 -2.87 -12.04 5.51
N VAL A 182 -3.70 -11.93 4.49
CA VAL A 182 -3.43 -11.11 3.30
C VAL A 182 -4.63 -10.20 3.08
N ASN A 183 -4.41 -8.88 3.15
CA ASN A 183 -5.48 -7.89 2.97
C ASN A 183 -5.04 -6.78 2.00
N CYS A 184 -6.01 -6.13 1.40
CA CYS A 184 -5.80 -4.98 0.52
C CYS A 184 -6.23 -3.70 1.24
N LEU A 185 -5.31 -2.74 1.38
CA LEU A 185 -5.63 -1.37 1.78
C LEU A 185 -5.78 -0.55 0.50
N ALA A 186 -6.97 0.00 0.27
CA ALA A 186 -7.32 0.66 -0.98
C ALA A 186 -7.60 2.17 -0.76
N PRO A 187 -6.59 3.02 -0.89
CA PRO A 187 -6.76 4.46 -0.79
C PRO A 187 -7.64 5.06 -1.90
N GLY A 188 -8.39 6.07 -1.57
CA GLY A 188 -9.04 6.95 -2.51
C GLY A 188 -8.10 8.04 -3.06
N TRP A 189 -8.56 9.27 -3.03
CA TRP A 189 -7.81 10.43 -3.49
C TRP A 189 -7.03 11.07 -2.33
N PHE A 190 -5.73 10.86 -2.32
CA PHE A 190 -4.79 11.39 -1.33
C PHE A 190 -3.83 12.36 -1.99
N LYS A 191 -3.64 13.53 -1.39
CA LYS A 191 -2.60 14.46 -1.84
C LYS A 191 -1.23 13.93 -1.41
N THR A 192 -0.40 13.65 -2.39
CA THR A 192 0.98 13.20 -2.17
C THR A 192 1.93 14.04 -3.02
N ALA A 193 3.23 14.00 -2.75
CA ALA A 193 4.21 14.70 -3.59
C ALA A 193 4.14 14.28 -5.07
N GLN A 194 3.71 13.04 -5.34
CA GLN A 194 3.62 12.52 -6.72
C GLN A 194 2.48 13.13 -7.54
N ASN A 195 1.41 13.55 -6.88
CA ASN A 195 0.21 14.09 -7.54
C ASN A 195 -0.14 15.52 -7.11
N ALA A 196 0.78 16.23 -6.45
CA ALA A 196 0.58 17.58 -5.92
C ALA A 196 0.05 18.55 -6.98
N VAL A 197 0.57 18.45 -8.22
CA VAL A 197 0.16 19.30 -9.36
C VAL A 197 -1.35 19.19 -9.64
N LEU A 198 -1.98 18.03 -9.47
CA LEU A 198 -3.42 17.88 -9.65
C LEU A 198 -4.20 18.72 -8.63
N TYR A 199 -3.67 18.89 -7.43
CA TYR A 199 -4.30 19.64 -6.35
C TYR A 199 -4.05 21.16 -6.41
N GLU A 200 -3.31 21.65 -7.40
CA GLU A 200 -3.17 23.07 -7.73
C GLU A 200 -4.36 23.56 -8.57
N ASN A 201 -5.03 22.66 -9.28
CA ASN A 201 -6.25 23.00 -10.03
C ASN A 201 -7.46 23.04 -9.07
N ARG A 202 -7.90 24.25 -8.75
CA ARG A 202 -9.00 24.52 -7.80
C ARG A 202 -10.32 23.91 -8.27
N GLU A 203 -10.68 24.05 -9.53
CA GLU A 203 -11.93 23.50 -10.08
C GLU A 203 -11.96 21.97 -9.97
N TRP A 204 -10.83 21.33 -10.25
CA TRP A 204 -10.69 19.89 -10.10
C TRP A 204 -10.83 19.44 -8.64
N VAL A 205 -10.23 20.19 -7.70
CA VAL A 205 -10.36 19.91 -6.27
C VAL A 205 -11.79 20.06 -5.77
N GLU A 206 -12.48 21.13 -6.20
CA GLU A 206 -13.89 21.37 -5.87
C GLU A 206 -14.77 20.25 -6.43
N TYR A 207 -14.57 19.86 -7.70
CA TYR A 207 -15.26 18.72 -8.30
C TYR A 207 -15.01 17.42 -7.53
N LEU A 208 -13.76 17.16 -7.13
CA LEU A 208 -13.41 15.98 -6.36
C LEU A 208 -14.11 15.99 -4.99
N CYS A 209 -14.06 17.12 -4.28
CA CYS A 209 -14.69 17.28 -2.97
C CYS A 209 -16.24 17.16 -3.05
N ASP A 210 -16.85 17.58 -4.15
CA ASP A 210 -18.29 17.38 -4.35
C ASP A 210 -18.66 15.89 -4.41
N ARG A 211 -17.79 15.06 -4.97
CA ARG A 211 -17.97 13.61 -5.11
C ARG A 211 -17.59 12.80 -3.87
N ILE A 212 -16.76 13.35 -3.00
CA ILE A 212 -16.35 12.68 -1.76
C ILE A 212 -17.36 13.02 -0.66
N PRO A 213 -18.06 12.06 -0.04
CA PRO A 213 -18.98 12.30 1.07
C PRO A 213 -18.36 13.11 2.22
N LEU A 214 -17.10 12.84 2.59
CA LEU A 214 -16.38 13.60 3.62
C LEU A 214 -15.90 14.98 3.15
N LYS A 215 -16.20 15.40 1.91
CA LYS A 215 -15.95 16.74 1.35
C LYS A 215 -14.50 17.20 1.40
N ARG A 216 -13.56 16.28 1.48
CA ARG A 216 -12.12 16.56 1.41
C ARG A 216 -11.35 15.38 0.80
N PRO A 217 -10.21 15.62 0.16
CA PRO A 217 -9.24 14.57 -0.12
C PRO A 217 -8.71 13.96 1.18
N GLY A 218 -8.20 12.73 1.10
CA GLY A 218 -7.48 12.11 2.21
C GLY A 218 -6.13 12.79 2.46
N ALA A 219 -5.79 12.96 3.72
CA ALA A 219 -4.44 13.23 4.15
C ALA A 219 -3.69 11.89 4.37
N PRO A 220 -2.37 11.79 4.11
CA PRO A 220 -1.63 10.54 4.31
C PRO A 220 -1.80 9.94 5.70
N ASP A 221 -1.99 10.76 6.74
CA ASP A 221 -2.22 10.33 8.13
C ASP A 221 -3.55 9.58 8.30
N ASP A 222 -4.54 9.80 7.42
CA ASP A 222 -5.79 9.02 7.43
C ASP A 222 -5.55 7.52 7.13
N LEU A 223 -4.37 7.16 6.60
CA LEU A 223 -3.97 5.78 6.32
C LEU A 223 -3.19 5.12 7.46
N ALA A 224 -2.73 5.88 8.46
CA ALA A 224 -1.90 5.36 9.55
C ALA A 224 -2.65 4.30 10.37
N GLY A 225 -3.83 4.62 10.87
CA GLY A 225 -4.66 3.67 11.62
C GLY A 225 -4.98 2.39 10.82
N PRO A 226 -5.49 2.50 9.59
CA PRO A 226 -5.78 1.35 8.74
C PRO A 226 -4.58 0.43 8.47
N VAL A 227 -3.38 0.96 8.18
CA VAL A 227 -2.21 0.10 7.93
C VAL A 227 -1.74 -0.58 9.20
N VAL A 228 -1.76 0.11 10.34
CA VAL A 228 -1.39 -0.48 11.63
C VAL A 228 -2.39 -1.57 12.02
N PHE A 229 -3.71 -1.32 11.88
CA PHE A 229 -4.75 -2.32 12.11
C PHE A 229 -4.50 -3.59 11.31
N LEU A 230 -4.34 -3.49 9.99
CA LEU A 230 -4.13 -4.66 9.12
C LEU A 230 -2.80 -5.38 9.38
N SER A 231 -1.85 -4.72 10.05
CA SER A 231 -0.53 -5.26 10.40
C SER A 231 -0.47 -5.86 11.82
N SER A 232 -1.50 -5.67 12.63
CA SER A 232 -1.51 -6.01 14.07
C SER A 232 -2.27 -7.30 14.39
N GLU A 233 -2.27 -7.69 15.67
CA GLU A 233 -3.04 -8.84 16.17
C GLU A 233 -4.56 -8.58 16.16
N GLU A 234 -4.98 -7.32 16.18
CA GLU A 234 -6.37 -6.91 16.16
C GLU A 234 -7.06 -7.30 14.85
N SER A 235 -6.29 -7.51 13.78
CA SER A 235 -6.79 -7.99 12.50
C SER A 235 -6.62 -9.51 12.28
N ARG A 236 -6.28 -10.30 13.29
CA ARG A 236 -5.97 -11.74 13.14
C ARG A 236 -7.10 -12.58 12.53
N TYR A 237 -8.34 -12.10 12.57
CA TYR A 237 -9.50 -12.75 11.96
C TYR A 237 -10.00 -12.03 10.70
N VAL A 238 -9.17 -11.12 10.15
CA VAL A 238 -9.44 -10.37 8.93
C VAL A 238 -8.43 -10.80 7.87
N THR A 239 -8.91 -11.49 6.83
CA THR A 239 -8.08 -11.90 5.69
C THR A 239 -8.91 -11.91 4.40
N GLY A 240 -8.27 -11.69 3.26
CA GLY A 240 -8.91 -11.59 1.95
C GLY A 240 -9.74 -10.31 1.74
N GLN A 241 -9.68 -9.34 2.65
CA GLN A 241 -10.53 -8.16 2.61
C GLN A 241 -9.88 -7.01 1.85
N THR A 242 -10.72 -6.18 1.25
CA THR A 242 -10.32 -4.87 0.69
C THR A 242 -10.93 -3.77 1.55
N LEU A 243 -10.07 -3.07 2.29
CA LEU A 243 -10.45 -1.93 3.11
C LEU A 243 -10.28 -0.64 2.29
N LEU A 244 -11.40 -0.08 1.87
CA LEU A 244 -11.43 1.22 1.19
C LEU A 244 -11.26 2.33 2.23
N VAL A 245 -10.29 3.21 2.00
CA VAL A 245 -10.06 4.44 2.78
C VAL A 245 -10.11 5.59 1.79
N ASP A 246 -11.30 6.05 1.48
CA ASP A 246 -11.57 6.87 0.31
C ASP A 246 -12.56 8.03 0.54
N GLY A 247 -12.88 8.29 1.80
CA GLY A 247 -13.86 9.32 2.18
C GLY A 247 -15.29 9.04 1.69
N GLY A 248 -15.55 7.80 1.27
CA GLY A 248 -16.86 7.35 0.78
C GLY A 248 -17.09 7.55 -0.73
N ILE A 249 -16.09 7.96 -1.50
CA ILE A 249 -16.27 8.20 -2.95
C ILE A 249 -16.71 6.94 -3.71
N SER A 250 -16.31 5.76 -3.26
CA SER A 250 -16.71 4.47 -3.86
C SER A 250 -18.18 4.09 -3.60
N THR A 251 -18.88 4.76 -2.68
CA THR A 251 -20.30 4.49 -2.40
C THR A 251 -21.24 5.03 -3.47
N GLY A 252 -20.70 5.66 -4.53
CA GLY A 252 -21.50 6.24 -5.61
C GLY A 252 -22.14 7.57 -5.20
N ALA A 253 -21.44 8.37 -4.37
CA ALA A 253 -21.94 9.66 -3.90
C ALA A 253 -22.45 10.52 -5.08
N THR A 254 -23.74 10.78 -5.06
CA THR A 254 -24.42 11.71 -5.95
C THR A 254 -24.77 12.96 -5.16
N ARG A 255 -25.04 14.06 -5.86
CA ARG A 255 -25.61 15.24 -5.20
C ARG A 255 -26.88 14.84 -4.46
N ALA A 256 -27.02 15.30 -3.22
CA ALA A 256 -28.26 15.12 -2.48
C ALA A 256 -29.41 15.67 -3.30
N THR A 257 -30.40 14.82 -3.59
CA THR A 257 -31.63 15.23 -4.27
C THR A 257 -32.59 15.95 -3.31
N VAL A 258 -32.30 15.88 -2.01
CA VAL A 258 -33.05 16.51 -0.93
C VAL A 258 -32.16 17.56 -0.27
N ALA A 259 -32.68 18.79 -0.14
CA ALA A 259 -31.96 19.82 0.59
C ALA A 259 -31.67 19.35 2.03
N PRO A 260 -30.47 19.60 2.58
CA PRO A 260 -30.20 19.29 3.98
C PRO A 260 -31.18 20.02 4.89
N PRO A 261 -31.54 19.44 6.05
CA PRO A 261 -32.40 20.17 7.00
C PRO A 261 -31.74 21.51 7.34
N LYS A 262 -32.54 22.57 7.35
CA LYS A 262 -32.07 23.88 7.78
C LYS A 262 -31.69 23.79 9.26
N SER A 263 -30.43 24.09 9.55
CA SER A 263 -29.89 24.21 10.91
C SER A 263 -30.55 25.34 11.66
#